data_3f72a572ed61ad50fdbbcaec41f6e1c8
#
_entry.id   3f72a572ed61ad50fdbbcaec41f6e1c8
#
_cell.length_a   1.000
_cell.length_b   1.000
_cell.length_c   1.000
_cell.angle_alpha   90.00
_cell.angle_beta   90.00
_cell.angle_gamma   90.00
#
_symmetry.space_group_name_H-M   'P 1'
#
loop_
_entity.id
_entity.type
_entity.pdbx_description
1 polymer ?
#
loop_
_entity_poly.entity_id
_entity_poly.type
_entity_poly.pdbx_seq_one_letter_code
_entity_poly.pdbx_strand_id
1 'polypeptide(L)'
;SPSNPTGSVYSKEELKALAEVILRHDDLFVLADEIYEHINYVGQHQSMAQFDGMKERVILINGVSKAYAMTGWRIGYMAAPEWIIKGCNKLQGQYTSGPCSVSQKAAEAAYTLSQDCVEDMRLAFERRRNLIVKLAKDIPELEVNVPEGAFYLFPKCNSLFGKRYDKYEIHNSTDFAMYLLDVAHVATVAGDAFGDPDCFRISYAASEENIREAMYRIKEAIGRLQ
;
A
#
# COMPACT_ATOMS: atom_id res chain seq x y z
N SER A 1 6.04 -4.88 -3.53
CA SER A 1 5.11 -5.87 -2.98
C SER A 1 5.42 -6.10 -1.51
N PRO A 2 4.41 -6.13 -0.66
CA PRO A 2 2.98 -5.93 -0.91
C PRO A 2 2.63 -4.58 -1.53
N SER A 3 1.55 -4.54 -2.34
CA SER A 3 1.22 -3.41 -3.19
C SER A 3 0.29 -2.38 -2.52
N ASN A 4 0.51 -1.11 -2.80
CA ASN A 4 -0.44 -0.03 -2.63
C ASN A 4 -0.95 0.37 -4.03
N PRO A 5 -2.24 0.23 -4.36
CA PRO A 5 -3.41 0.21 -3.46
C PRO A 5 -4.00 -1.19 -3.21
N THR A 6 -3.64 -2.23 -3.95
CA THR A 6 -4.39 -3.49 -4.05
C THR A 6 -4.20 -4.44 -2.87
N GLY A 7 -3.09 -4.32 -2.14
CA GLY A 7 -2.66 -5.30 -1.16
C GLY A 7 -2.18 -6.62 -1.75
N SER A 8 -1.96 -6.70 -3.06
CA SER A 8 -1.46 -7.90 -3.73
C SER A 8 -0.03 -8.21 -3.32
N VAL A 9 0.29 -9.49 -3.23
CA VAL A 9 1.63 -10.02 -2.93
C VAL A 9 2.08 -10.92 -4.08
N TYR A 10 3.25 -10.64 -4.65
CA TYR A 10 3.83 -11.54 -5.62
C TYR A 10 4.37 -12.81 -4.94
N SER A 11 4.02 -13.97 -5.46
CA SER A 11 4.60 -15.25 -5.07
C SER A 11 6.06 -15.36 -5.52
N LYS A 12 6.79 -16.31 -4.94
CA LYS A 12 8.17 -16.59 -5.33
C LYS A 12 8.26 -17.02 -6.81
N GLU A 13 7.28 -17.79 -7.27
CA GLU A 13 7.20 -18.29 -8.64
C GLU A 13 6.98 -17.16 -9.64
N GLU A 14 6.09 -16.22 -9.34
CA GLU A 14 5.85 -15.04 -10.18
C GLU A 14 7.08 -14.15 -10.25
N LEU A 15 7.72 -13.86 -9.09
CA LEU A 15 8.96 -13.07 -9.06
C LEU A 15 10.09 -13.77 -9.83
N LYS A 16 10.19 -15.10 -9.75
CA LYS A 16 11.17 -15.86 -10.53
C LYS A 16 10.92 -15.73 -12.02
N ALA A 17 9.67 -15.87 -12.46
CA ALA A 17 9.32 -15.70 -13.87
C ALA A 17 9.64 -14.28 -14.40
N LEU A 18 9.37 -13.25 -13.58
CA LEU A 18 9.76 -11.88 -13.89
C LEU A 18 11.28 -11.71 -13.96
N ALA A 19 12.03 -12.29 -13.01
CA ALA A 19 13.49 -12.24 -13.00
C ALA A 19 14.08 -12.88 -14.27
N GLU A 20 13.56 -14.02 -14.71
CA GLU A 20 13.97 -14.70 -15.95
C GLU A 20 13.76 -13.83 -17.21
N VAL A 21 12.71 -13.03 -17.24
CA VAL A 21 12.48 -12.08 -18.35
C VAL A 21 13.46 -10.92 -18.26
N ILE A 22 13.64 -10.31 -17.09
CA ILE A 22 14.53 -9.15 -16.89
C ILE A 22 15.97 -9.50 -17.26
N LEU A 23 16.45 -10.68 -16.87
CA LEU A 23 17.82 -11.12 -17.14
C LEU A 23 18.13 -11.35 -18.64
N ARG A 24 17.11 -11.40 -19.52
CA ARG A 24 17.29 -11.46 -20.97
C ARG A 24 17.57 -10.08 -21.61
N HIS A 25 17.42 -9.00 -20.84
CA HIS A 25 17.54 -7.62 -21.32
C HIS A 25 18.57 -6.88 -20.47
N ASP A 26 19.69 -6.51 -21.10
CA ASP A 26 20.84 -5.93 -20.39
C ASP A 26 20.59 -4.54 -19.81
N ASP A 27 19.64 -3.81 -20.33
CA ASP A 27 19.27 -2.44 -19.95
C ASP A 27 18.08 -2.33 -19.00
N LEU A 28 17.47 -3.46 -18.61
CA LEU A 28 16.36 -3.45 -17.65
C LEU A 28 16.86 -3.50 -16.20
N PHE A 29 16.26 -2.64 -15.38
CA PHE A 29 16.41 -2.60 -13.92
C PHE A 29 15.05 -2.68 -13.26
N VAL A 30 15.03 -3.18 -12.02
CA VAL A 30 13.81 -3.27 -11.19
C VAL A 30 13.93 -2.31 -10.03
N LEU A 31 12.98 -1.39 -9.89
CA LEU A 31 12.77 -0.63 -8.67
C LEU A 31 11.78 -1.42 -7.80
N ALA A 32 12.30 -2.12 -6.79
CA ALA A 32 11.51 -2.94 -5.88
C ALA A 32 11.15 -2.14 -4.61
N ASP A 33 9.90 -1.65 -4.54
CA ASP A 33 9.38 -1.01 -3.33
C ASP A 33 8.86 -2.10 -2.38
N GLU A 34 9.63 -2.36 -1.32
CA GLU A 34 9.36 -3.41 -0.33
C GLU A 34 8.95 -2.81 1.03
N ILE A 35 8.49 -1.55 1.05
CA ILE A 35 8.15 -0.81 2.28
C ILE A 35 7.07 -1.49 3.15
N TYR A 36 6.29 -2.40 2.57
CA TYR A 36 5.25 -3.19 3.27
C TYR A 36 5.69 -4.63 3.58
N GLU A 37 6.98 -5.01 3.45
CA GLU A 37 7.46 -6.38 3.63
C GLU A 37 6.99 -7.07 4.92
N HIS A 38 6.92 -6.33 6.02
CA HIS A 38 6.47 -6.82 7.33
C HIS A 38 4.94 -6.84 7.49
N ILE A 39 4.19 -6.22 6.59
CA ILE A 39 2.72 -6.22 6.60
C ILE A 39 2.24 -7.16 5.50
N ASN A 40 2.57 -8.43 5.67
CA ASN A 40 2.28 -9.53 4.77
C ASN A 40 1.48 -10.60 5.53
N TYR A 41 0.35 -11.05 4.97
CA TYR A 41 -0.58 -11.99 5.61
C TYR A 41 -0.53 -13.40 5.01
N VAL A 42 0.26 -13.61 3.94
CA VAL A 42 0.28 -14.86 3.17
C VAL A 42 1.62 -15.60 3.23
N GLY A 43 2.42 -15.34 4.24
CA GLY A 43 3.67 -16.06 4.48
C GLY A 43 4.90 -15.16 4.51
N GLN A 44 6.05 -15.72 4.16
CA GLN A 44 7.30 -14.99 4.19
C GLN A 44 7.42 -14.07 2.97
N HIS A 45 7.86 -12.83 3.20
CA HIS A 45 8.16 -11.87 2.13
C HIS A 45 9.18 -12.44 1.15
N GLN A 46 8.94 -12.19 -0.15
CA GLN A 46 9.83 -12.59 -1.24
C GLN A 46 10.39 -11.33 -1.91
N SER A 47 11.70 -11.22 -1.97
CA SER A 47 12.38 -10.12 -2.65
C SER A 47 12.86 -10.52 -4.04
N MET A 48 12.79 -9.60 -4.99
CA MET A 48 13.36 -9.79 -6.32
C MET A 48 14.90 -9.97 -6.26
N ALA A 49 15.56 -9.40 -5.26
CA ALA A 49 17.01 -9.49 -5.07
C ALA A 49 17.51 -10.88 -4.67
N GLN A 50 16.61 -11.82 -4.31
CA GLN A 50 16.99 -13.18 -3.90
C GLN A 50 17.42 -14.10 -5.06
N PHE A 51 17.04 -13.76 -6.30
CA PHE A 51 17.32 -14.59 -7.47
C PHE A 51 18.73 -14.33 -8.01
N ASP A 52 19.37 -15.39 -8.49
CA ASP A 52 20.72 -15.31 -9.07
C ASP A 52 20.76 -14.30 -10.24
N GLY A 53 21.78 -13.44 -10.26
CA GLY A 53 21.95 -12.39 -11.26
C GLY A 53 21.12 -11.12 -11.02
N MET A 54 20.12 -11.15 -10.13
CA MET A 54 19.25 -9.99 -9.94
C MET A 54 19.85 -8.90 -9.04
N LYS A 55 20.84 -9.19 -8.19
CA LYS A 55 21.47 -8.18 -7.31
C LYS A 55 22.03 -6.97 -8.06
N GLU A 56 22.54 -7.20 -9.28
CA GLU A 56 23.08 -6.13 -10.15
C GLU A 56 21.99 -5.40 -10.96
N ARG A 57 20.74 -5.80 -10.81
CA ARG A 57 19.58 -5.27 -11.54
C ARG A 57 18.48 -4.69 -10.64
N VAL A 58 18.55 -4.92 -9.34
CA VAL A 58 17.52 -4.49 -8.39
C VAL A 58 17.96 -3.24 -7.65
N ILE A 59 17.03 -2.29 -7.57
CA ILE A 59 17.07 -1.12 -6.70
C ILE A 59 15.99 -1.35 -5.65
N LEU A 60 16.39 -1.90 -4.51
CA LEU A 60 15.48 -2.17 -3.40
C LEU A 60 15.26 -0.91 -2.59
N ILE A 61 13.99 -0.56 -2.37
CA ILE A 61 13.56 0.57 -1.54
C ILE A 61 12.81 0.03 -0.34
N ASN A 62 13.21 0.48 0.86
CA ASN A 62 12.54 0.11 2.10
C ASN A 62 12.74 1.19 3.18
N GLY A 63 12.23 0.97 4.38
CA GLY A 63 12.36 1.93 5.47
C GLY A 63 11.50 1.61 6.68
N VAL A 64 11.53 2.50 7.66
CA VAL A 64 10.85 2.32 8.95
C VAL A 64 9.42 2.88 8.97
N SER A 65 8.97 3.51 7.89
CA SER A 65 7.72 4.29 7.87
C SER A 65 6.48 3.46 8.17
N LYS A 66 6.42 2.21 7.71
CA LYS A 66 5.20 1.39 7.76
C LYS A 66 5.26 0.35 8.87
N ALA A 67 6.24 -0.54 8.84
CA ALA A 67 6.39 -1.60 9.83
C ALA A 67 6.55 -1.08 11.27
N TYR A 68 7.17 0.07 11.44
CA TYR A 68 7.44 0.67 12.76
C TYR A 68 6.57 1.90 13.05
N ALA A 69 5.55 2.19 12.22
CA ALA A 69 4.68 3.36 12.33
C ALA A 69 5.46 4.71 12.42
N MET A 70 6.59 4.80 11.73
CA MET A 70 7.54 5.93 11.81
C MET A 70 7.47 6.85 10.59
N THR A 71 6.28 7.10 10.04
CA THR A 71 6.12 7.95 8.85
C THR A 71 6.62 9.38 9.08
N GLY A 72 6.42 9.94 10.27
CA GLY A 72 6.85 11.30 10.64
C GLY A 72 8.38 11.46 10.78
N TRP A 73 9.11 10.38 10.95
CA TRP A 73 10.57 10.40 11.10
C TRP A 73 11.31 10.61 9.77
N ARG A 74 10.64 10.45 8.65
CA ARG A 74 11.16 10.67 7.29
C ARG A 74 12.45 9.91 6.99
N ILE A 75 12.48 8.59 7.27
CA ILE A 75 13.61 7.69 7.05
C ILE A 75 13.21 6.56 6.12
N GLY A 76 14.02 6.35 5.11
CA GLY A 76 14.05 5.19 4.23
C GLY A 76 15.48 4.89 3.81
N TYR A 77 15.68 3.77 3.17
CA TYR A 77 16.98 3.38 2.61
C TYR A 77 16.80 2.68 1.27
N MET A 78 17.90 2.59 0.56
CA MET A 78 17.99 1.92 -0.72
C MET A 78 19.19 0.98 -0.71
N ALA A 79 19.01 -0.22 -1.28
CA ALA A 79 20.09 -1.14 -1.61
C ALA A 79 20.10 -1.36 -3.12
N ALA A 80 21.22 -1.05 -3.78
CA ALA A 80 21.34 -1.11 -5.23
C ALA A 80 22.82 -1.28 -5.65
N PRO A 81 23.11 -1.54 -6.93
CA PRO A 81 24.48 -1.51 -7.47
C PRO A 81 25.21 -0.21 -7.12
N GLU A 82 26.50 -0.31 -6.85
CA GLU A 82 27.32 0.80 -6.31
C GLU A 82 27.26 2.07 -7.15
N TRP A 83 27.24 1.94 -8.48
CA TRP A 83 27.19 3.11 -9.38
C TRP A 83 25.88 3.89 -9.25
N ILE A 84 24.73 3.20 -8.99
CA ILE A 84 23.44 3.83 -8.70
C ILE A 84 23.51 4.55 -7.35
N ILE A 85 24.02 3.86 -6.31
CA ILE A 85 24.18 4.45 -4.96
C ILE A 85 25.05 5.71 -5.02
N LYS A 86 26.16 5.68 -5.75
CA LYS A 86 27.02 6.87 -5.93
C LYS A 86 26.28 8.03 -6.58
N GLY A 87 25.46 7.75 -7.62
CA GLY A 87 24.64 8.77 -8.28
C GLY A 87 23.60 9.37 -7.32
N CYS A 88 22.86 8.51 -6.60
CA CYS A 88 21.85 8.94 -5.64
C CYS A 88 22.44 9.75 -4.48
N ASN A 89 23.57 9.32 -3.92
CA ASN A 89 24.27 10.05 -2.85
C ASN A 89 24.73 11.44 -3.31
N LYS A 90 25.21 11.55 -4.56
CA LYS A 90 25.58 12.84 -5.12
C LYS A 90 24.38 13.79 -5.22
N LEU A 91 23.24 13.31 -5.71
CA LEU A 91 22.00 14.08 -5.79
C LEU A 91 21.48 14.45 -4.39
N GLN A 92 21.34 13.46 -3.51
CA GLN A 92 20.88 13.65 -2.13
C GLN A 92 21.71 14.73 -1.40
N GLY A 93 23.04 14.64 -1.53
CA GLY A 93 23.95 15.60 -0.91
C GLY A 93 23.74 17.04 -1.37
N GLN A 94 23.27 17.27 -2.61
CA GLN A 94 22.98 18.60 -3.14
C GLN A 94 21.58 19.11 -2.78
N TYR A 95 20.59 18.19 -2.68
CA TYR A 95 19.19 18.57 -2.42
C TYR A 95 18.87 18.75 -0.95
N THR A 96 19.24 17.78 -0.09
CA THR A 96 18.82 17.77 1.32
C THR A 96 19.98 17.50 2.29
N SER A 97 21.21 17.39 1.80
CA SER A 97 22.44 17.01 2.53
C SER A 97 22.39 15.59 3.11
N GLY A 98 21.26 15.14 3.64
CA GLY A 98 21.04 13.82 4.19
C GLY A 98 19.90 13.80 5.21
N PRO A 99 19.49 12.59 5.67
CA PRO A 99 18.44 12.47 6.66
C PRO A 99 18.90 12.93 8.05
N CYS A 100 17.94 13.38 8.87
CA CYS A 100 18.17 13.83 10.24
C CYS A 100 18.88 12.75 11.07
N SER A 101 19.96 13.10 11.78
CA SER A 101 20.77 12.16 12.57
C SER A 101 19.97 11.49 13.70
N VAL A 102 19.04 12.21 14.33
CA VAL A 102 18.14 11.65 15.35
C VAL A 102 17.25 10.58 14.74
N SER A 103 16.68 10.85 13.55
CA SER A 103 15.87 9.88 12.82
C SER A 103 16.67 8.63 12.42
N GLN A 104 17.93 8.80 12.02
CA GLN A 104 18.82 7.66 11.71
C GLN A 104 19.04 6.78 12.94
N LYS A 105 19.28 7.37 14.13
CA LYS A 105 19.44 6.63 15.39
C LYS A 105 18.14 5.93 15.81
N ALA A 106 17.00 6.56 15.59
CA ALA A 106 15.70 5.94 15.83
C ALA A 106 15.47 4.73 14.90
N ALA A 107 15.84 4.85 13.61
CA ALA A 107 15.73 3.74 12.66
C ALA A 107 16.70 2.60 13.01
N GLU A 108 17.95 2.92 13.41
CA GLU A 108 18.92 1.92 13.92
C GLU A 108 18.31 1.14 15.10
N ALA A 109 17.72 1.84 16.07
CA ALA A 109 17.07 1.22 17.21
C ALA A 109 15.87 0.34 16.77
N ALA A 110 15.05 0.81 15.81
CA ALA A 110 13.94 0.04 15.29
C ALA A 110 14.36 -1.32 14.68
N TYR A 111 15.51 -1.35 13.97
CA TYR A 111 16.02 -2.60 13.36
C TYR A 111 16.82 -3.47 14.31
N THR A 112 17.40 -2.93 15.39
CA THR A 112 18.32 -3.68 16.28
C THR A 112 17.68 -4.15 17.59
N LEU A 113 16.57 -3.55 17.99
CA LEU A 113 15.81 -3.95 19.19
C LEU A 113 14.86 -5.11 18.87
N SER A 114 14.07 -5.56 19.87
CA SER A 114 13.05 -6.60 19.67
C SER A 114 12.09 -6.24 18.54
N GLN A 115 11.77 -7.23 17.71
CA GLN A 115 10.81 -7.12 16.61
C GLN A 115 9.38 -7.50 17.02
N ASP A 116 9.11 -7.76 18.28
CA ASP A 116 7.78 -8.16 18.78
C ASP A 116 6.70 -7.14 18.42
N CYS A 117 7.03 -5.84 18.50
CA CYS A 117 6.12 -4.77 18.12
C CYS A 117 5.71 -4.80 16.64
N VAL A 118 6.56 -5.29 15.77
CA VAL A 118 6.28 -5.43 14.32
C VAL A 118 5.27 -6.56 14.10
N GLU A 119 5.47 -7.71 14.78
CA GLU A 119 4.54 -8.84 14.69
C GLU A 119 3.20 -8.51 15.33
N ASP A 120 3.15 -7.83 16.48
CA ASP A 120 1.92 -7.36 17.11
C ASP A 120 1.12 -6.45 16.16
N MET A 121 1.84 -5.55 15.46
CA MET A 121 1.24 -4.65 14.48
C MET A 121 0.72 -5.43 13.27
N ARG A 122 1.48 -6.39 12.73
CA ARG A 122 1.05 -7.26 11.63
C ARG A 122 -0.24 -7.99 11.98
N LEU A 123 -0.30 -8.60 13.16
CA LEU A 123 -1.50 -9.30 13.65
C LEU A 123 -2.69 -8.35 13.81
N ALA A 124 -2.46 -7.11 14.29
CA ALA A 124 -3.51 -6.11 14.39
C ALA A 124 -4.04 -5.70 13.01
N PHE A 125 -3.17 -5.52 12.03
CA PHE A 125 -3.57 -5.23 10.65
C PHE A 125 -4.30 -6.41 10.00
N GLU A 126 -3.90 -7.63 10.25
CA GLU A 126 -4.60 -8.82 9.74
C GLU A 126 -6.04 -8.92 10.29
N ARG A 127 -6.24 -8.67 11.60
CA ARG A 127 -7.60 -8.60 12.18
C ARG A 127 -8.43 -7.49 11.53
N ARG A 128 -7.86 -6.30 11.32
CA ARG A 128 -8.54 -5.18 10.67
C ARG A 128 -8.85 -5.46 9.20
N ARG A 129 -7.94 -6.13 8.46
CA ARG A 129 -8.17 -6.61 7.11
C ARG A 129 -9.40 -7.54 7.07
N ASN A 130 -9.45 -8.53 7.95
CA ASN A 130 -10.55 -9.47 8.01
C ASN A 130 -11.88 -8.78 8.33
N LEU A 131 -11.86 -7.81 9.24
CA LEU A 131 -13.01 -7.00 9.59
C LEU A 131 -13.54 -6.18 8.42
N ILE A 132 -12.66 -5.38 7.77
CA ILE A 132 -13.09 -4.50 6.68
C ILE A 132 -13.57 -5.28 5.47
N VAL A 133 -12.91 -6.39 5.12
CA VAL A 133 -13.33 -7.28 4.03
C VAL A 133 -14.72 -7.86 4.29
N LYS A 134 -14.98 -8.30 5.53
CA LYS A 134 -16.31 -8.79 5.92
C LYS A 134 -17.37 -7.70 5.74
N LEU A 135 -17.13 -6.51 6.28
CA LEU A 135 -18.08 -5.40 6.21
C LEU A 135 -18.29 -4.89 4.78
N ALA A 136 -17.25 -4.86 3.96
CA ALA A 136 -17.35 -4.45 2.56
C ALA A 136 -18.15 -5.46 1.71
N LYS A 137 -17.99 -6.76 1.96
CA LYS A 137 -18.78 -7.82 1.29
C LYS A 137 -20.28 -7.78 1.64
N ASP A 138 -20.66 -7.11 2.72
CA ASP A 138 -22.07 -6.88 3.07
C ASP A 138 -22.70 -5.69 2.29
N ILE A 139 -21.95 -5.10 1.35
CA ILE A 139 -22.39 -4.04 0.43
C ILE A 139 -22.41 -4.62 -1.00
N PRO A 140 -23.57 -5.01 -1.54
CA PRO A 140 -23.67 -5.75 -2.81
C PRO A 140 -23.13 -4.99 -4.03
N GLU A 141 -23.12 -3.66 -3.93
CA GLU A 141 -22.65 -2.77 -5.00
C GLU A 141 -21.11 -2.73 -5.12
N LEU A 142 -20.38 -3.29 -4.16
CA LEU A 142 -18.93 -3.31 -4.17
C LEU A 142 -18.39 -4.70 -4.54
N GLU A 143 -17.51 -4.77 -5.54
CA GLU A 143 -16.73 -5.98 -5.80
C GLU A 143 -15.43 -5.92 -4.97
N VAL A 144 -15.31 -6.81 -3.99
CA VAL A 144 -14.30 -6.73 -2.94
C VAL A 144 -13.18 -7.75 -3.15
N ASN A 145 -11.95 -7.26 -3.35
CA ASN A 145 -10.74 -8.08 -3.28
C ASN A 145 -10.38 -8.41 -1.82
N VAL A 146 -9.57 -9.44 -1.60
CA VAL A 146 -9.00 -9.76 -0.29
C VAL A 146 -7.52 -9.39 -0.31
N PRO A 147 -7.10 -8.32 0.38
CA PRO A 147 -5.70 -7.94 0.43
C PRO A 147 -4.84 -9.01 1.11
N GLU A 148 -3.71 -9.33 0.51
CA GLU A 148 -2.72 -10.30 1.03
C GLU A 148 -1.61 -9.61 1.83
N GLY A 149 -1.52 -8.28 1.74
CA GLY A 149 -0.57 -7.46 2.49
C GLY A 149 -0.93 -5.99 2.47
N ALA A 150 -0.04 -5.13 3.00
CA ALA A 150 -0.26 -3.71 3.25
C ALA A 150 -1.48 -3.45 4.17
N PHE A 151 -2.10 -2.29 4.11
CA PHE A 151 -3.28 -1.94 4.92
C PHE A 151 -4.34 -1.17 4.10
N TYR A 152 -4.56 -1.63 2.85
CA TYR A 152 -5.52 -1.02 1.93
C TYR A 152 -6.50 -2.05 1.40
N LEU A 153 -7.76 -1.64 1.29
CA LEU A 153 -8.80 -2.30 0.51
C LEU A 153 -9.01 -1.49 -0.77
N PHE A 154 -9.15 -2.17 -1.91
CA PHE A 154 -9.30 -1.53 -3.21
C PHE A 154 -10.47 -2.13 -3.98
N PRO A 155 -11.73 -1.92 -3.51
CA PRO A 155 -12.92 -2.48 -4.12
C PRO A 155 -13.31 -1.70 -5.37
N LYS A 156 -13.96 -2.41 -6.32
CA LYS A 156 -14.62 -1.76 -7.46
C LYS A 156 -15.95 -1.13 -7.03
N CYS A 157 -16.25 0.03 -7.61
CA CYS A 157 -17.47 0.79 -7.38
C CYS A 157 -18.20 1.18 -8.69
N ASN A 158 -17.77 0.65 -9.83
CA ASN A 158 -18.33 0.99 -11.14
C ASN A 158 -19.82 0.65 -11.29
N SER A 159 -20.37 -0.25 -10.48
CA SER A 159 -21.83 -0.52 -10.40
C SER A 159 -22.65 0.68 -9.93
N LEU A 160 -21.99 1.68 -9.34
CA LEU A 160 -22.60 2.92 -8.85
C LEU A 160 -22.59 4.03 -9.91
N PHE A 161 -21.88 3.86 -11.02
CA PHE A 161 -21.79 4.88 -12.06
C PHE A 161 -23.15 5.09 -12.74
N GLY A 162 -23.50 6.36 -12.95
CA GLY A 162 -24.82 6.80 -13.42
C GLY A 162 -25.86 7.02 -12.32
N LYS A 163 -25.60 6.56 -11.09
CA LYS A 163 -26.50 6.78 -9.95
C LYS A 163 -26.39 8.21 -9.41
N ARG A 164 -27.48 8.68 -8.76
CA ARG A 164 -27.63 10.06 -8.29
C ARG A 164 -28.16 10.12 -6.86
N TYR A 165 -27.75 11.17 -6.16
CA TYR A 165 -28.34 11.60 -4.90
C TYR A 165 -28.21 13.12 -4.75
N ASP A 166 -29.33 13.84 -4.61
CA ASP A 166 -29.38 15.30 -4.55
C ASP A 166 -28.61 15.94 -5.73
N LYS A 167 -27.59 16.72 -5.46
CA LYS A 167 -26.71 17.37 -6.47
C LYS A 167 -25.60 16.47 -7.01
N TYR A 168 -25.42 15.27 -6.45
CA TYR A 168 -24.36 14.35 -6.83
C TYR A 168 -24.82 13.40 -7.93
N GLU A 169 -23.99 13.25 -8.95
CA GLU A 169 -24.09 12.23 -9.99
C GLU A 169 -22.72 11.52 -10.05
N ILE A 170 -22.73 10.20 -9.94
CA ILE A 170 -21.50 9.40 -9.85
C ILE A 170 -21.11 8.93 -11.26
N HIS A 171 -20.14 9.58 -11.90
CA HIS A 171 -19.65 9.20 -13.22
C HIS A 171 -18.37 8.33 -13.16
N ASN A 172 -17.63 8.41 -12.06
CA ASN A 172 -16.33 7.77 -11.87
C ASN A 172 -16.01 7.65 -10.38
N SER A 173 -14.87 7.04 -10.07
CA SER A 173 -14.42 6.87 -8.67
C SER A 173 -14.06 8.19 -7.97
N THR A 174 -13.71 9.24 -8.70
CA THR A 174 -13.45 10.56 -8.11
C THR A 174 -14.74 11.18 -7.60
N ASP A 175 -15.82 11.17 -8.40
CA ASP A 175 -17.14 11.64 -7.97
C ASP A 175 -17.62 10.85 -6.76
N PHE A 176 -17.40 9.52 -6.76
CA PHE A 176 -17.77 8.67 -5.64
C PHE A 176 -16.97 9.00 -4.38
N ALA A 177 -15.66 9.21 -4.48
CA ALA A 177 -14.83 9.59 -3.33
C ALA A 177 -15.24 10.96 -2.75
N MET A 178 -15.58 11.93 -3.60
CA MET A 178 -16.10 13.23 -3.17
C MET A 178 -17.48 13.12 -2.53
N TYR A 179 -18.36 12.28 -3.11
CA TYR A 179 -19.67 11.97 -2.52
C TYR A 179 -19.53 11.38 -1.12
N LEU A 180 -18.63 10.39 -0.93
CA LEU A 180 -18.39 9.80 0.38
C LEU A 180 -17.81 10.80 1.38
N LEU A 181 -16.95 11.69 0.93
CA LEU A 181 -16.38 12.72 1.80
C LEU A 181 -17.47 13.68 2.30
N ASP A 182 -18.32 14.19 1.40
CA ASP A 182 -19.31 15.21 1.72
C ASP A 182 -20.53 14.65 2.46
N VAL A 183 -21.02 13.47 2.04
CA VAL A 183 -22.29 12.90 2.54
C VAL A 183 -22.08 11.91 3.66
N ALA A 184 -21.03 11.09 3.58
CA ALA A 184 -20.71 10.07 4.58
C ALA A 184 -19.65 10.54 5.60
N HIS A 185 -18.95 11.64 5.33
CA HIS A 185 -17.80 12.10 6.09
C HIS A 185 -16.72 11.03 6.24
N VAL A 186 -16.50 10.28 5.13
CA VAL A 186 -15.46 9.25 5.04
C VAL A 186 -14.51 9.62 3.91
N ALA A 187 -13.25 9.85 4.28
CA ALA A 187 -12.19 10.15 3.31
C ALA A 187 -11.66 8.85 2.67
N THR A 188 -11.73 8.78 1.35
CA THR A 188 -11.20 7.69 0.53
C THR A 188 -10.33 8.27 -0.59
N VAL A 189 -9.67 7.43 -1.37
CA VAL A 189 -8.87 7.88 -2.52
C VAL A 189 -9.43 7.24 -3.78
N ALA A 190 -9.73 8.07 -4.78
CA ALA A 190 -10.20 7.61 -6.09
C ALA A 190 -9.16 6.70 -6.77
N GLY A 191 -9.63 5.69 -7.48
CA GLY A 191 -8.79 4.73 -8.19
C GLY A 191 -8.05 5.31 -9.38
N ASP A 192 -8.55 6.43 -9.96
CA ASP A 192 -7.85 7.19 -11.00
C ASP A 192 -6.39 7.50 -10.62
N ALA A 193 -6.14 7.83 -9.34
CA ALA A 193 -4.80 8.10 -8.83
C ALA A 193 -3.85 6.89 -8.91
N PHE A 194 -4.40 5.69 -9.15
CA PHE A 194 -3.67 4.42 -9.23
C PHE A 194 -3.81 3.74 -10.59
N GLY A 195 -4.46 4.41 -11.57
CA GLY A 195 -4.65 3.89 -12.92
C GLY A 195 -5.84 2.94 -13.09
N ASP A 196 -6.70 2.79 -12.09
CA ASP A 196 -7.94 2.00 -12.18
C ASP A 196 -9.15 2.85 -11.75
N PRO A 197 -9.83 3.52 -12.70
CA PRO A 197 -10.93 4.41 -12.42
C PRO A 197 -12.19 3.71 -11.88
N ASP A 198 -12.29 2.39 -12.00
CA ASP A 198 -13.42 1.61 -11.50
C ASP A 198 -13.34 1.33 -9.99
N CYS A 199 -12.19 1.57 -9.38
CA CYS A 199 -11.91 1.27 -7.99
C CYS A 199 -11.77 2.52 -7.12
N PHE A 200 -11.80 2.33 -5.80
CA PHE A 200 -11.39 3.34 -4.83
C PHE A 200 -10.64 2.69 -3.67
N ARG A 201 -9.71 3.44 -3.05
CA ARG A 201 -8.89 2.91 -1.96
C ARG A 201 -9.41 3.34 -0.60
N ILE A 202 -9.56 2.37 0.30
CA ILE A 202 -9.83 2.58 1.73
C ILE A 202 -8.61 2.11 2.51
N SER A 203 -8.09 2.95 3.42
CA SER A 203 -7.06 2.54 4.39
C SER A 203 -7.71 1.97 5.64
N TYR A 204 -7.26 0.79 6.09
CA TYR A 204 -7.67 0.24 7.38
C TYR A 204 -6.60 0.39 8.47
N ALA A 205 -5.66 1.33 8.28
CA ALA A 205 -4.74 1.78 9.32
C ALA A 205 -5.46 2.72 10.33
N ALA A 206 -6.56 2.24 10.89
CA ALA A 206 -7.42 2.92 11.84
C ALA A 206 -7.87 1.96 12.94
N SER A 207 -8.52 2.45 14.00
CA SER A 207 -9.11 1.57 15.00
C SER A 207 -10.24 0.72 14.41
N GLU A 208 -10.53 -0.45 15.00
CA GLU A 208 -11.64 -1.29 14.55
C GLU A 208 -12.98 -0.57 14.66
N GLU A 209 -13.14 0.28 15.67
CA GLU A 209 -14.33 1.12 15.86
C GLU A 209 -14.50 2.09 14.68
N ASN A 210 -13.45 2.81 14.30
CA ASN A 210 -13.49 3.73 13.17
C ASN A 210 -13.73 2.98 11.84
N ILE A 211 -13.19 1.77 11.68
CA ILE A 211 -13.45 0.93 10.50
C ILE A 211 -14.94 0.56 10.42
N ARG A 212 -15.54 0.13 11.53
CA ARG A 212 -16.97 -0.22 11.59
C ARG A 212 -17.84 0.99 11.26
N GLU A 213 -17.56 2.11 11.86
CA GLU A 213 -18.30 3.35 11.65
C GLU A 213 -18.17 3.84 10.20
N ALA A 214 -16.96 3.84 9.65
CA ALA A 214 -16.75 4.24 8.25
C ALA A 214 -17.50 3.33 7.27
N MET A 215 -17.44 2.02 7.45
CA MET A 215 -18.12 1.06 6.59
C MET A 215 -19.65 1.14 6.72
N TYR A 216 -20.17 1.40 7.91
CA TYR A 216 -21.59 1.69 8.13
C TYR A 216 -22.02 2.94 7.35
N ARG A 217 -21.30 4.05 7.47
CA ARG A 217 -21.58 5.30 6.76
C ARG A 217 -21.47 5.14 5.25
N ILE A 218 -20.50 4.40 4.73
CA ILE A 218 -20.38 4.09 3.31
C ILE A 218 -21.62 3.33 2.83
N LYS A 219 -22.05 2.30 3.57
CA LYS A 219 -23.23 1.51 3.24
C LYS A 219 -24.52 2.37 3.18
N GLU A 220 -24.72 3.21 4.20
CA GLU A 220 -25.84 4.14 4.25
C GLU A 220 -25.83 5.15 3.09
N ALA A 221 -24.65 5.68 2.76
CA ALA A 221 -24.52 6.61 1.63
C ALA A 221 -24.80 5.93 0.30
N ILE A 222 -24.29 4.72 0.06
CA ILE A 222 -24.58 3.93 -1.14
C ILE A 222 -26.07 3.65 -1.25
N GLY A 223 -26.75 3.30 -0.14
CA GLY A 223 -28.19 3.06 -0.13
C GLY A 223 -29.06 4.26 -0.49
N ARG A 224 -28.52 5.49 -0.47
CA ARG A 224 -29.23 6.71 -0.92
C ARG A 224 -29.13 6.96 -2.42
N LEU A 225 -28.15 6.35 -3.10
CA LEU A 225 -27.96 6.49 -4.54
C LEU A 225 -29.05 5.73 -5.32
N GLN A 226 -29.71 6.41 -6.27
CA GLN A 226 -30.79 5.87 -7.11
C GLN A 226 -30.38 5.87 -8.58
#